data_f34d2957be3217ecb2954041d8db1470
#
_entry.id   f34d2957be3217ecb2954041d8db1470
#
_cell.length_a   1.000
_cell.length_b   1.000
_cell.length_c   1.000
_cell.angle_alpha   90.00
_cell.angle_beta   90.00
_cell.angle_gamma   90.00
#
_symmetry.space_group_name_H-M   'P 1'
#
loop_
_entity.id
_entity.type
_entity.pdbx_description
1 polymer ?
#
loop_
_entity_poly.entity_id
_entity_poly.type
_entity_poly.pdbx_seq_one_letter_code
_entity_poly.pdbx_strand_id
1 'polypeptide(L)'
;MTNKISIIGAGMTGSTAAHWLAERELADLVLVDIVEGMPQGKGLDMLEAMPIIGRDVEIVGANDYSATEGSDIIIITAGLPRKPGMSRDDLLSANAEIVGTAATETLKYSPDAYFIVLTNPLDTMAYLTMKKTGLPRNRVVGQAGILDSARMRAFVAQETGVSVENIACYVLGGHGDEMVPLTRHSNIAGIPLRDYLPADRLEAIVQRTRKGGGEIVNLLKTGSAFYAPSAACAQMAEAILKDKKLIVPAAAYMQGEYGLNDMFFGVPVMLGANGIEKIVEYSLDAEEKAAFEKSAAAVKETHEALKNLVKI
;
A
#
# COMPACT_ATOMS: atom_id res chain seq x y z
N MET A 1 -10.39 1.46 25.36
CA MET A 1 -11.08 0.92 24.16
C MET A 1 -10.01 0.30 23.30
N THR A 2 -10.22 -0.88 22.81
CA THR A 2 -9.35 -1.55 21.84
C THR A 2 -9.49 -0.82 20.49
N ASN A 3 -8.39 -0.59 19.79
CA ASN A 3 -8.47 -0.06 18.43
C ASN A 3 -9.21 -1.06 17.53
N LYS A 4 -9.81 -0.57 16.45
CA LYS A 4 -10.53 -1.40 15.47
C LYS A 4 -10.06 -1.13 14.07
N ILE A 5 -9.76 -2.18 13.31
CA ILE A 5 -9.37 -2.09 11.90
C ILE A 5 -10.36 -2.91 11.07
N SER A 6 -10.94 -2.29 10.04
CA SER A 6 -11.74 -2.99 9.06
C SER A 6 -10.99 -3.14 7.73
N ILE A 7 -11.03 -4.34 7.17
CA ILE A 7 -10.38 -4.71 5.91
C ILE A 7 -11.45 -5.01 4.89
N ILE A 8 -11.53 -4.21 3.85
CA ILE A 8 -12.50 -4.35 2.77
C ILE A 8 -11.87 -5.14 1.63
N GLY A 9 -12.40 -6.34 1.44
CA GLY A 9 -11.85 -7.38 0.58
C GLY A 9 -11.18 -8.48 1.41
N ALA A 10 -11.86 -9.62 1.60
CA ALA A 10 -11.33 -10.79 2.30
C ALA A 10 -10.62 -11.79 1.36
N GLY A 11 -10.11 -11.33 0.23
CA GLY A 11 -9.25 -12.12 -0.68
C GLY A 11 -7.93 -12.51 -0.03
N MET A 12 -6.96 -12.99 -0.82
CA MET A 12 -5.65 -13.40 -0.29
C MET A 12 -4.94 -12.26 0.43
N THR A 13 -4.93 -11.07 -0.16
CA THR A 13 -4.24 -9.90 0.40
C THR A 13 -4.90 -9.41 1.68
N GLY A 14 -6.22 -9.25 1.68
CA GLY A 14 -6.94 -8.75 2.87
C GLY A 14 -6.87 -9.72 4.05
N SER A 15 -7.07 -11.02 3.82
CA SER A 15 -6.96 -12.01 4.89
C SER A 15 -5.53 -12.15 5.43
N THR A 16 -4.52 -12.01 4.56
CA THR A 16 -3.11 -12.00 5.02
C THR A 16 -2.79 -10.72 5.80
N ALA A 17 -3.37 -9.57 5.42
CA ALA A 17 -3.21 -8.34 6.21
C ALA A 17 -3.86 -8.48 7.60
N ALA A 18 -5.05 -9.07 7.67
CA ALA A 18 -5.72 -9.39 8.94
C ALA A 18 -4.83 -10.28 9.82
N HIS A 19 -4.24 -11.33 9.25
CA HIS A 19 -3.33 -12.21 9.98
C HIS A 19 -2.12 -11.45 10.56
N TRP A 20 -1.44 -10.60 9.78
CA TRP A 20 -0.32 -9.79 10.29
C TRP A 20 -0.73 -8.80 11.38
N LEU A 21 -1.94 -8.25 11.31
CA LEU A 21 -2.48 -7.32 12.31
C LEU A 21 -2.85 -8.06 13.60
N ALA A 22 -3.50 -9.24 13.49
CA ALA A 22 -3.87 -10.09 14.60
C ALA A 22 -2.65 -10.63 15.35
N GLU A 23 -1.63 -11.16 14.63
CA GLU A 23 -0.39 -11.64 15.23
C GLU A 23 0.31 -10.58 16.09
N ARG A 24 0.21 -9.30 15.67
CA ARG A 24 0.80 -8.16 16.40
C ARG A 24 -0.11 -7.58 17.49
N GLU A 25 -1.32 -8.13 17.64
CA GLU A 25 -2.31 -7.61 18.61
C GLU A 25 -2.54 -6.10 18.48
N LEU A 26 -2.67 -5.60 17.25
CA LEU A 26 -2.77 -4.16 17.01
C LEU A 26 -4.17 -3.62 17.24
N ALA A 27 -5.22 -4.41 16.96
CA ALA A 27 -6.60 -3.99 16.97
C ALA A 27 -7.52 -5.19 16.86
N ASP A 28 -8.80 -5.03 17.22
CA ASP A 28 -9.87 -5.92 16.81
C ASP A 28 -10.14 -5.77 15.32
N LEU A 29 -10.46 -6.85 14.63
CA LEU A 29 -10.48 -6.89 13.17
C LEU A 29 -11.87 -7.21 12.62
N VAL A 30 -12.24 -6.53 11.55
CA VAL A 30 -13.41 -6.84 10.74
C VAL A 30 -12.99 -7.11 9.31
N LEU A 31 -13.32 -8.27 8.79
CA LEU A 31 -13.17 -8.63 7.39
C LEU A 31 -14.49 -8.43 6.68
N VAL A 32 -14.55 -7.60 5.64
CA VAL A 32 -15.75 -7.39 4.83
C VAL A 32 -15.51 -7.87 3.41
N ASP A 33 -16.41 -8.70 2.89
CA ASP A 33 -16.39 -9.12 1.48
C ASP A 33 -17.82 -9.38 0.98
N ILE A 34 -18.02 -9.24 -0.32
CA ILE A 34 -19.31 -9.52 -0.99
C ILE A 34 -19.62 -11.01 -1.11
N VAL A 35 -18.59 -11.86 -1.02
CA VAL A 35 -18.74 -13.32 -1.12
C VAL A 35 -19.25 -13.87 0.21
N GLU A 36 -20.50 -14.33 0.21
CA GLU A 36 -21.16 -14.87 1.39
C GLU A 36 -20.37 -16.02 2.02
N GLY A 37 -20.20 -15.99 3.33
CA GLY A 37 -19.49 -16.99 4.12
C GLY A 37 -17.97 -16.92 4.06
N MET A 38 -17.39 -16.29 3.03
CA MET A 38 -15.93 -16.24 2.90
C MET A 38 -15.25 -15.41 4.01
N PRO A 39 -15.67 -14.18 4.30
CA PRO A 39 -15.05 -13.41 5.38
C PRO A 39 -15.28 -14.03 6.75
N GLN A 40 -16.45 -14.64 6.97
CA GLN A 40 -16.78 -15.33 8.22
C GLN A 40 -15.88 -16.56 8.43
N GLY A 41 -15.75 -17.42 7.41
CA GLY A 41 -14.91 -18.61 7.48
C GLY A 41 -13.44 -18.27 7.72
N LYS A 42 -12.89 -17.26 7.02
CA LYS A 42 -11.51 -16.81 7.23
C LYS A 42 -11.31 -16.14 8.57
N GLY A 43 -12.27 -15.34 9.02
CA GLY A 43 -12.25 -14.70 10.34
C GLY A 43 -12.23 -15.74 11.46
N LEU A 44 -13.09 -16.78 11.36
CA LEU A 44 -13.14 -17.87 12.33
C LEU A 44 -11.84 -18.67 12.38
N ASP A 45 -11.30 -19.09 11.24
CA ASP A 45 -10.03 -19.82 11.14
C ASP A 45 -8.86 -19.03 11.77
N MET A 46 -8.79 -17.70 11.49
CA MET A 46 -7.80 -16.85 12.15
C MET A 46 -8.04 -16.71 13.64
N LEU A 47 -9.29 -16.56 14.09
CA LEU A 47 -9.64 -16.48 15.51
C LEU A 47 -9.21 -17.75 16.26
N GLU A 48 -9.41 -18.93 15.67
CA GLU A 48 -8.97 -20.21 16.23
C GLU A 48 -7.44 -20.36 16.30
N ALA A 49 -6.70 -19.66 15.43
CA ALA A 49 -5.23 -19.63 15.46
C ALA A 49 -4.66 -18.76 16.59
N MET A 50 -5.39 -17.73 17.04
CA MET A 50 -4.90 -16.76 18.02
C MET A 50 -4.54 -17.37 19.38
N PRO A 51 -5.31 -18.29 19.98
CA PRO A 51 -4.93 -18.96 21.22
C PRO A 51 -3.63 -19.77 21.11
N ILE A 52 -3.31 -20.32 19.93
CA ILE A 52 -2.08 -21.10 19.69
C ILE A 52 -0.85 -20.23 19.87
N ILE A 53 -0.94 -18.96 19.48
CA ILE A 53 0.16 -17.99 19.56
C ILE A 53 0.02 -17.02 20.73
N GLY A 54 -0.99 -17.21 21.59
CA GLY A 54 -1.21 -16.42 22.81
C GLY A 54 -1.60 -14.97 22.51
N ARG A 55 -2.60 -14.76 21.64
CA ARG A 55 -3.15 -13.45 21.30
C ARG A 55 -4.62 -13.36 21.63
N ASP A 56 -5.04 -12.22 22.18
CA ASP A 56 -6.42 -11.90 22.52
C ASP A 56 -6.95 -10.82 21.54
N VAL A 57 -7.44 -11.24 20.37
CA VAL A 57 -7.94 -10.36 19.30
C VAL A 57 -9.31 -10.84 18.87
N GLU A 58 -10.29 -9.95 18.79
CA GLU A 58 -11.56 -10.24 18.16
C GLU A 58 -11.41 -10.15 16.63
N ILE A 59 -11.94 -11.16 15.91
CA ILE A 59 -11.90 -11.21 14.45
C ILE A 59 -13.29 -11.58 13.94
N VAL A 60 -13.94 -10.64 13.24
CA VAL A 60 -15.31 -10.80 12.73
C VAL A 60 -15.30 -10.74 11.21
N GLY A 61 -16.00 -11.67 10.55
CA GLY A 61 -16.31 -11.61 9.12
C GLY A 61 -17.75 -11.10 8.89
N ALA A 62 -17.92 -10.22 7.89
CA ALA A 62 -19.23 -9.65 7.53
C ALA A 62 -19.39 -9.51 6.01
N ASN A 63 -20.65 -9.46 5.55
CA ASN A 63 -20.99 -9.20 4.15
C ASN A 63 -21.61 -7.81 3.94
N ASP A 64 -21.65 -6.98 4.95
CA ASP A 64 -22.11 -5.61 4.88
C ASP A 64 -21.18 -4.65 5.60
N TYR A 65 -21.28 -3.36 5.27
CA TYR A 65 -20.38 -2.33 5.79
C TYR A 65 -20.74 -1.85 7.22
N SER A 66 -21.92 -2.18 7.75
CA SER A 66 -22.30 -1.76 9.11
C SER A 66 -21.38 -2.33 10.18
N ALA A 67 -20.82 -3.52 9.93
CA ALA A 67 -19.83 -4.13 10.80
C ALA A 67 -18.56 -3.28 10.99
N THR A 68 -18.29 -2.34 10.08
CA THR A 68 -17.10 -1.44 10.16
C THR A 68 -17.30 -0.29 11.14
N GLU A 69 -18.48 -0.14 11.78
CA GLU A 69 -18.77 0.97 12.67
C GLU A 69 -17.69 1.18 13.73
N GLY A 70 -17.24 2.45 13.85
CA GLY A 70 -16.23 2.84 14.84
C GLY A 70 -14.80 2.36 14.55
N SER A 71 -14.47 2.00 13.30
CA SER A 71 -13.10 1.63 12.95
C SER A 71 -12.17 2.85 12.96
N ASP A 72 -10.97 2.67 13.52
CA ASP A 72 -9.89 3.67 13.48
C ASP A 72 -9.19 3.68 12.12
N ILE A 73 -9.08 2.51 11.48
CA ILE A 73 -8.45 2.35 10.17
C ILE A 73 -9.33 1.48 9.26
N ILE A 74 -9.48 1.92 8.03
CA ILE A 74 -10.06 1.16 6.92
C ILE A 74 -8.96 0.79 5.94
N ILE A 75 -8.76 -0.50 5.68
CA ILE A 75 -7.82 -0.99 4.67
C ILE A 75 -8.62 -1.48 3.46
N ILE A 76 -8.45 -0.85 2.30
CA ILE A 76 -9.14 -1.24 1.06
C ILE A 76 -8.22 -2.11 0.21
N THR A 77 -8.55 -3.40 0.14
CA THR A 77 -7.89 -4.38 -0.74
C THR A 77 -8.85 -4.93 -1.79
N ALA A 78 -10.15 -4.59 -1.67
CA ALA A 78 -11.18 -5.01 -2.62
C ALA A 78 -10.89 -4.48 -4.01
N GLY A 79 -11.00 -5.33 -5.00
CA GLY A 79 -10.79 -5.00 -6.41
C GLY A 79 -10.63 -6.25 -7.25
N LEU A 80 -10.72 -6.08 -8.55
CA LEU A 80 -10.53 -7.14 -9.53
C LEU A 80 -9.06 -7.18 -9.99
N PRO A 81 -8.44 -8.36 -10.07
CA PRO A 81 -7.20 -8.52 -10.79
C PRO A 81 -7.45 -8.41 -12.30
N ARG A 82 -6.44 -7.96 -13.05
CA ARG A 82 -6.54 -7.91 -14.51
C ARG A 82 -6.73 -9.32 -15.08
N LYS A 83 -7.79 -9.49 -15.85
CA LYS A 83 -8.10 -10.75 -16.54
C LYS A 83 -7.60 -10.70 -18.00
N PRO A 84 -7.30 -11.86 -18.64
CA PRO A 84 -7.01 -11.92 -20.06
C PRO A 84 -8.15 -11.28 -20.87
N GLY A 85 -7.81 -10.42 -21.84
CA GLY A 85 -8.77 -9.69 -22.67
C GLY A 85 -9.34 -8.40 -22.08
N MET A 86 -9.07 -8.10 -20.80
CA MET A 86 -9.48 -6.86 -20.15
C MET A 86 -8.52 -5.71 -20.51
N SER A 87 -9.05 -4.59 -21.01
CA SER A 87 -8.27 -3.37 -21.23
C SER A 87 -7.85 -2.74 -19.91
N ARG A 88 -6.94 -1.74 -19.97
CA ARG A 88 -6.57 -0.95 -18.79
C ARG A 88 -7.76 -0.12 -18.29
N ASP A 89 -8.53 0.43 -19.18
CA ASP A 89 -9.69 1.28 -18.87
C ASP A 89 -10.85 0.47 -18.26
N ASP A 90 -11.09 -0.76 -18.74
CA ASP A 90 -12.08 -1.65 -18.14
C ASP A 90 -11.73 -1.98 -16.70
N LEU A 91 -10.46 -2.28 -16.42
CA LEU A 91 -9.99 -2.56 -15.07
C LEU A 91 -10.06 -1.31 -14.18
N LEU A 92 -9.68 -0.16 -14.72
CA LEU A 92 -9.73 1.13 -14.02
C LEU A 92 -11.17 1.47 -13.62
N SER A 93 -12.11 1.34 -14.56
CA SER A 93 -13.55 1.62 -14.33
C SER A 93 -14.13 0.68 -13.28
N ALA A 94 -13.89 -0.63 -13.41
CA ALA A 94 -14.40 -1.62 -12.46
C ALA A 94 -13.84 -1.41 -11.05
N ASN A 95 -12.55 -1.17 -10.92
CA ASN A 95 -11.93 -0.93 -9.62
C ASN A 95 -12.32 0.44 -9.03
N ALA A 96 -12.57 1.44 -9.86
CA ALA A 96 -13.09 2.73 -9.41
C ALA A 96 -14.49 2.61 -8.78
N GLU A 97 -15.37 1.79 -9.33
CA GLU A 97 -16.68 1.52 -8.75
C GLU A 97 -16.55 0.78 -7.41
N ILE A 98 -15.75 -0.29 -7.36
CA ILE A 98 -15.55 -1.10 -6.16
C ILE A 98 -14.94 -0.27 -5.02
N VAL A 99 -13.82 0.43 -5.29
CA VAL A 99 -13.11 1.23 -4.30
C VAL A 99 -13.94 2.44 -3.87
N GLY A 100 -14.60 3.11 -4.83
CA GLY A 100 -15.46 4.24 -4.53
C GLY A 100 -16.63 3.85 -3.61
N THR A 101 -17.29 2.73 -3.88
CA THR A 101 -18.34 2.18 -3.02
C THR A 101 -17.79 1.81 -1.64
N ALA A 102 -16.70 1.05 -1.60
CA ALA A 102 -16.06 0.66 -0.33
C ALA A 102 -15.73 1.88 0.54
N ALA A 103 -15.13 2.91 -0.05
CA ALA A 103 -14.74 4.12 0.67
C ALA A 103 -15.96 4.91 1.19
N THR A 104 -16.98 5.13 0.35
CA THR A 104 -18.15 5.92 0.74
C THR A 104 -19.04 5.19 1.72
N GLU A 105 -19.22 3.88 1.58
CA GLU A 105 -20.03 3.10 2.52
C GLU A 105 -19.36 2.97 3.89
N THR A 106 -18.07 2.67 3.94
CA THR A 106 -17.35 2.58 5.23
C THR A 106 -17.27 3.91 5.95
N LEU A 107 -17.14 5.02 5.22
CA LEU A 107 -17.13 6.36 5.81
C LEU A 107 -18.41 6.68 6.60
N LYS A 108 -19.58 6.15 6.18
CA LYS A 108 -20.86 6.35 6.89
C LYS A 108 -20.83 5.80 8.31
N TYR A 109 -20.12 4.68 8.50
CA TYR A 109 -20.02 3.99 9.79
C TYR A 109 -18.77 4.37 10.59
N SER A 110 -17.74 4.86 9.90
CA SER A 110 -16.44 5.21 10.50
C SER A 110 -15.93 6.55 9.97
N PRO A 111 -16.62 7.68 10.31
CA PRO A 111 -16.29 9.01 9.75
C PRO A 111 -14.92 9.54 10.18
N ASP A 112 -14.37 9.00 11.25
CA ASP A 112 -13.08 9.42 11.79
C ASP A 112 -11.91 8.50 11.37
N ALA A 113 -12.16 7.46 10.58
CA ALA A 113 -11.15 6.49 10.17
C ALA A 113 -10.06 7.08 9.26
N TYR A 114 -8.85 6.50 9.36
CA TYR A 114 -7.80 6.63 8.36
C TYR A 114 -7.95 5.56 7.29
N PHE A 115 -7.67 5.90 6.04
CA PHE A 115 -7.80 4.98 4.91
C PHE A 115 -6.43 4.58 4.37
N ILE A 116 -6.15 3.28 4.34
CA ILE A 116 -4.98 2.70 3.67
C ILE A 116 -5.50 1.99 2.42
N VAL A 117 -5.13 2.50 1.24
CA VAL A 117 -5.57 1.97 -0.04
C VAL A 117 -4.48 1.11 -0.64
N LEU A 118 -4.84 -0.10 -1.11
CA LEU A 118 -3.92 -1.04 -1.73
C LEU A 118 -4.34 -1.46 -3.14
N THR A 119 -5.62 -1.30 -3.48
CA THR A 119 -6.18 -1.71 -4.78
C THR A 119 -5.52 -0.97 -5.94
N ASN A 120 -5.13 -1.70 -6.98
CA ASN A 120 -4.53 -1.15 -8.20
C ASN A 120 -5.59 -0.64 -9.22
N PRO A 121 -5.24 0.40 -9.98
CA PRO A 121 -4.02 1.22 -9.98
C PRO A 121 -3.94 2.07 -8.71
N LEU A 122 -2.95 1.80 -7.87
CA LEU A 122 -2.92 2.25 -6.48
C LEU A 122 -3.02 3.77 -6.32
N ASP A 123 -2.16 4.53 -7.00
CA ASP A 123 -2.11 5.99 -6.88
C ASP A 123 -3.47 6.60 -7.27
N THR A 124 -4.08 6.03 -8.31
CA THR A 124 -5.38 6.47 -8.83
C THR A 124 -6.54 6.08 -7.92
N MET A 125 -6.48 4.90 -7.28
CA MET A 125 -7.51 4.47 -6.33
C MET A 125 -7.42 5.25 -5.00
N ALA A 126 -6.22 5.60 -4.55
CA ALA A 126 -6.04 6.50 -3.39
C ALA A 126 -6.59 7.90 -3.68
N TYR A 127 -6.34 8.43 -4.89
CA TYR A 127 -6.92 9.69 -5.35
C TYR A 127 -8.45 9.64 -5.35
N LEU A 128 -9.04 8.60 -5.94
CA LEU A 128 -10.48 8.38 -5.94
C LEU A 128 -11.06 8.32 -4.53
N THR A 129 -10.43 7.56 -3.65
CA THR A 129 -10.85 7.44 -2.24
C THR A 129 -10.94 8.80 -1.57
N MET A 130 -9.89 9.62 -1.67
CA MET A 130 -9.89 10.96 -1.08
C MET A 130 -10.98 11.86 -1.68
N LYS A 131 -11.14 11.85 -3.01
CA LYS A 131 -12.14 12.69 -3.67
C LYS A 131 -13.58 12.26 -3.35
N LYS A 132 -13.86 10.95 -3.30
CA LYS A 132 -15.20 10.42 -2.98
C LYS A 132 -15.59 10.60 -1.52
N THR A 133 -14.63 10.50 -0.61
CA THR A 133 -14.88 10.65 0.83
C THR A 133 -14.85 12.10 1.29
N GLY A 134 -14.19 12.99 0.57
CA GLY A 134 -13.94 14.38 1.01
C GLY A 134 -13.01 14.49 2.22
N LEU A 135 -12.34 13.40 2.58
CA LEU A 135 -11.40 13.39 3.71
C LEU A 135 -10.19 14.30 3.45
N PRO A 136 -9.60 14.88 4.50
CA PRO A 136 -8.37 15.64 4.37
C PRO A 136 -7.22 14.71 3.96
N ARG A 137 -6.22 15.26 3.25
CA ARG A 137 -5.13 14.50 2.62
C ARG A 137 -4.31 13.64 3.58
N ASN A 138 -4.27 14.00 4.85
CA ASN A 138 -3.53 13.24 5.86
C ASN A 138 -4.24 11.95 6.30
N ARG A 139 -5.54 11.80 5.99
CA ARG A 139 -6.33 10.61 6.36
C ARG A 139 -6.38 9.53 5.28
N VAL A 140 -5.86 9.80 4.09
CA VAL A 140 -5.82 8.81 3.00
C VAL A 140 -4.38 8.59 2.57
N VAL A 141 -3.93 7.35 2.58
CA VAL A 141 -2.58 6.95 2.17
C VAL A 141 -2.64 5.71 1.29
N GLY A 142 -1.83 5.71 0.23
CA GLY A 142 -1.69 4.53 -0.64
C GLY A 142 -0.50 3.67 -0.24
N GLN A 143 -0.70 2.36 -0.15
CA GLN A 143 0.36 1.40 0.12
C GLN A 143 1.10 1.06 -1.17
N ALA A 144 2.33 1.54 -1.35
CA ALA A 144 3.14 1.31 -2.55
C ALA A 144 4.63 1.18 -2.21
N GLY A 145 5.28 2.31 -1.97
CA GLY A 145 6.73 2.42 -1.82
C GLY A 145 7.34 1.57 -0.70
N ILE A 146 6.59 1.29 0.38
CA ILE A 146 7.02 0.36 1.44
C ILE A 146 7.29 -1.02 0.85
N LEU A 147 6.36 -1.54 0.03
CA LEU A 147 6.51 -2.82 -0.64
C LEU A 147 7.69 -2.81 -1.62
N ASP A 148 7.78 -1.78 -2.45
CA ASP A 148 8.81 -1.68 -3.48
C ASP A 148 10.20 -1.54 -2.86
N SER A 149 10.32 -0.77 -1.78
CA SER A 149 11.55 -0.66 -0.98
C SER A 149 11.91 -1.96 -0.28
N ALA A 150 10.93 -2.71 0.23
CA ALA A 150 11.15 -4.02 0.83
C ALA A 150 11.66 -5.05 -0.19
N ARG A 151 11.17 -5.04 -1.42
CA ARG A 151 11.70 -5.86 -2.52
C ARG A 151 13.17 -5.55 -2.78
N MET A 152 13.50 -4.27 -2.94
CA MET A 152 14.88 -3.83 -3.13
C MET A 152 15.78 -4.27 -1.97
N ARG A 153 15.34 -4.10 -0.71
CA ARG A 153 16.07 -4.57 0.48
C ARG A 153 16.34 -6.07 0.45
N ALA A 154 15.31 -6.87 0.08
CA ALA A 154 15.47 -8.32 -0.01
C ALA A 154 16.48 -8.72 -1.09
N PHE A 155 16.46 -8.06 -2.25
CA PHE A 155 17.41 -8.36 -3.33
C PHE A 155 18.84 -7.90 -2.99
N VAL A 156 19.00 -6.76 -2.33
CA VAL A 156 20.29 -6.33 -1.79
C VAL A 156 20.82 -7.33 -0.77
N ALA A 157 19.97 -7.80 0.15
CA ALA A 157 20.36 -8.81 1.14
C ALA A 157 20.78 -10.13 0.48
N GLN A 158 20.05 -10.60 -0.53
CA GLN A 158 20.40 -11.81 -1.30
C GLN A 158 21.74 -11.67 -2.02
N GLU A 159 22.03 -10.51 -2.59
CA GLU A 159 23.27 -10.22 -3.31
C GLU A 159 24.48 -10.15 -2.40
N THR A 160 24.30 -9.53 -1.20
CA THR A 160 25.43 -9.17 -0.33
C THR A 160 25.63 -10.11 0.84
N GLY A 161 24.62 -10.94 1.17
CA GLY A 161 24.61 -11.74 2.40
C GLY A 161 24.45 -10.92 3.69
N VAL A 162 24.21 -9.60 3.59
CA VAL A 162 24.01 -8.73 4.75
C VAL A 162 22.57 -8.84 5.26
N SER A 163 22.39 -8.83 6.58
CA SER A 163 21.06 -8.81 7.21
C SER A 163 20.24 -7.61 6.72
N VAL A 164 18.95 -7.85 6.44
CA VAL A 164 18.00 -6.78 6.09
C VAL A 164 17.90 -5.68 7.15
N GLU A 165 18.28 -5.95 8.40
CA GLU A 165 18.29 -4.95 9.47
C GLU A 165 19.31 -3.83 9.23
N ASN A 166 20.39 -4.11 8.50
CA ASN A 166 21.41 -3.13 8.15
C ASN A 166 21.19 -2.44 6.81
N ILE A 167 20.11 -2.79 6.09
CA ILE A 167 19.84 -2.29 4.75
C ILE A 167 18.68 -1.31 4.79
N ALA A 168 18.89 -0.11 4.30
CA ALA A 168 17.83 0.88 4.03
C ALA A 168 17.70 1.10 2.52
N CYS A 169 16.50 0.89 1.98
CA CYS A 169 16.20 1.15 0.59
C CYS A 169 14.99 2.08 0.47
N TYR A 170 15.03 2.95 -0.53
CA TYR A 170 13.97 3.90 -0.81
C TYR A 170 13.59 3.84 -2.28
N VAL A 171 12.32 3.53 -2.53
CA VAL A 171 11.73 3.53 -3.87
C VAL A 171 10.57 4.51 -3.87
N LEU A 172 10.66 5.51 -4.73
CA LEU A 172 9.64 6.55 -4.90
C LEU A 172 8.92 6.36 -6.23
N GLY A 173 8.02 7.29 -6.53
CA GLY A 173 7.29 7.28 -7.79
C GLY A 173 5.98 6.52 -7.73
N GLY A 174 5.27 6.49 -8.85
CA GLY A 174 4.05 5.70 -9.02
C GLY A 174 4.32 4.20 -8.87
N HIS A 175 3.34 3.48 -8.31
CA HIS A 175 3.45 2.04 -8.11
C HIS A 175 3.31 1.27 -9.44
N GLY A 176 4.43 1.00 -10.10
CA GLY A 176 4.49 0.31 -11.39
C GLY A 176 5.91 0.27 -11.95
N ASP A 177 6.03 -0.02 -13.25
CA ASP A 177 7.32 -0.20 -13.92
C ASP A 177 8.19 1.09 -13.91
N GLU A 178 7.55 2.26 -13.77
CA GLU A 178 8.21 3.57 -13.72
C GLU A 178 8.55 4.02 -12.29
N MET A 179 8.55 3.10 -11.30
CA MET A 179 9.04 3.40 -9.96
C MET A 179 10.50 3.85 -9.97
N VAL A 180 10.88 4.65 -8.98
CA VAL A 180 12.19 5.32 -8.92
C VAL A 180 12.98 4.83 -7.71
N PRO A 181 13.79 3.75 -7.84
CA PRO A 181 14.71 3.32 -6.79
C PRO A 181 15.83 4.36 -6.59
N LEU A 182 15.92 4.92 -5.39
CA LEU A 182 16.92 5.92 -5.03
C LEU A 182 18.21 5.26 -4.51
N THR A 183 19.07 4.81 -5.41
CA THR A 183 20.30 4.08 -5.05
C THR A 183 21.30 4.93 -4.26
N ARG A 184 21.29 6.25 -4.46
CA ARG A 184 22.13 7.20 -3.75
C ARG A 184 21.72 7.38 -2.28
N HIS A 185 20.42 7.28 -2.00
CA HIS A 185 19.86 7.39 -0.66
C HIS A 185 19.75 6.02 0.04
N SER A 186 19.72 4.94 -0.74
CA SER A 186 19.71 3.56 -0.24
C SER A 186 21.11 3.16 0.23
N ASN A 187 21.20 2.45 1.36
CA ASN A 187 22.48 2.19 1.98
C ASN A 187 22.52 0.85 2.75
N ILE A 188 23.73 0.39 3.04
CA ILE A 188 24.04 -0.70 3.98
C ILE A 188 24.83 -0.09 5.12
N ALA A 189 24.26 -0.05 6.32
CA ALA A 189 24.89 0.50 7.52
C ALA A 189 25.48 1.92 7.31
N GLY A 190 24.78 2.77 6.53
CA GLY A 190 25.20 4.13 6.21
C GLY A 190 26.09 4.27 4.96
N ILE A 191 26.59 3.18 4.37
CA ILE A 191 27.35 3.21 3.12
C ILE A 191 26.37 3.19 1.94
N PRO A 192 26.34 4.20 1.04
CA PRO A 192 25.46 4.21 -0.12
C PRO A 192 25.60 2.94 -0.97
N LEU A 193 24.51 2.41 -1.51
CA LEU A 193 24.54 1.18 -2.32
C LEU A 193 25.49 1.29 -3.51
N ARG A 194 25.59 2.48 -4.14
CA ARG A 194 26.49 2.74 -5.27
C ARG A 194 27.97 2.62 -4.90
N ASP A 195 28.34 2.79 -3.63
CA ASP A 195 29.70 2.70 -3.14
C ASP A 195 30.00 1.29 -2.58
N TYR A 196 28.93 0.51 -2.30
CA TYR A 196 29.04 -0.84 -1.74
C TYR A 196 29.00 -1.93 -2.83
N LEU A 197 28.20 -1.74 -3.88
CA LEU A 197 27.98 -2.71 -4.95
C LEU A 197 28.59 -2.26 -6.28
N PRO A 198 29.12 -3.20 -7.10
CA PRO A 198 29.45 -2.91 -8.50
C PRO A 198 28.23 -2.38 -9.25
N ALA A 199 28.45 -1.44 -10.17
CA ALA A 199 27.37 -0.75 -10.88
C ALA A 199 26.44 -1.69 -11.66
N ASP A 200 26.98 -2.72 -12.29
CA ASP A 200 26.20 -3.74 -13.02
C ASP A 200 25.30 -4.57 -12.10
N ARG A 201 25.79 -4.91 -10.88
CA ARG A 201 25.00 -5.65 -9.88
C ARG A 201 23.90 -4.79 -9.30
N LEU A 202 24.20 -3.52 -9.01
CA LEU A 202 23.22 -2.56 -8.52
C LEU A 202 22.11 -2.32 -9.57
N GLU A 203 22.46 -2.15 -10.84
CA GLU A 203 21.47 -1.99 -11.92
C GLU A 203 20.61 -3.24 -12.08
N ALA A 204 21.17 -4.44 -11.98
CA ALA A 204 20.40 -5.69 -12.01
C ALA A 204 19.37 -5.75 -10.88
N ILE A 205 19.72 -5.31 -9.66
CA ILE A 205 18.81 -5.21 -8.52
C ILE A 205 17.70 -4.19 -8.81
N VAL A 206 18.04 -3.01 -9.32
CA VAL A 206 17.08 -1.96 -9.69
C VAL A 206 16.05 -2.49 -10.69
N GLN A 207 16.52 -3.12 -11.76
CA GLN A 207 15.64 -3.71 -12.78
C GLN A 207 14.76 -4.84 -12.24
N ARG A 208 15.30 -5.69 -11.38
CA ARG A 208 14.52 -6.76 -10.74
C ARG A 208 13.49 -6.19 -9.78
N THR A 209 13.80 -5.09 -9.07
CA THR A 209 12.86 -4.39 -8.18
C THR A 209 11.65 -3.89 -8.95
N ARG A 210 11.86 -3.22 -10.09
CA ARG A 210 10.80 -2.74 -10.98
C ARG A 210 9.90 -3.88 -11.46
N LYS A 211 10.48 -5.02 -11.80
CA LYS A 211 9.78 -6.20 -12.35
C LYS A 211 9.29 -7.19 -11.29
N GLY A 212 9.53 -6.94 -10.00
CA GLY A 212 9.30 -7.90 -8.92
C GLY A 212 7.85 -8.38 -8.79
N GLY A 213 6.88 -7.51 -9.05
CA GLY A 213 5.47 -7.92 -9.12
C GLY A 213 5.18 -8.90 -10.25
N GLY A 214 5.70 -8.61 -11.45
CA GLY A 214 5.57 -9.50 -12.62
C GLY A 214 6.30 -10.83 -12.44
N GLU A 215 7.48 -10.83 -11.80
CA GLU A 215 8.23 -12.06 -11.47
C GLU A 215 7.36 -13.02 -10.62
N ILE A 216 6.69 -12.49 -9.59
CA ILE A 216 5.81 -13.30 -8.73
C ILE A 216 4.60 -13.83 -9.50
N VAL A 217 3.94 -12.97 -10.30
CA VAL A 217 2.80 -13.39 -11.15
C VAL A 217 3.21 -14.52 -12.10
N ASN A 218 4.37 -14.39 -12.73
CA ASN A 218 4.90 -15.40 -13.65
C ASN A 218 5.20 -16.74 -12.97
N LEU A 219 5.64 -16.72 -11.71
CA LEU A 219 5.89 -17.93 -10.93
C LEU A 219 4.59 -18.57 -10.42
N LEU A 220 3.67 -17.77 -9.89
CA LEU A 220 2.41 -18.26 -9.32
C LEU A 220 1.42 -18.76 -10.38
N LYS A 221 1.49 -18.23 -11.62
CA LYS A 221 0.56 -18.49 -12.73
C LYS A 221 -0.87 -17.99 -12.49
N THR A 222 -1.33 -18.00 -11.24
CA THR A 222 -2.64 -17.49 -10.80
C THR A 222 -2.45 -16.58 -9.60
N GLY A 223 -3.08 -15.41 -9.60
CA GLY A 223 -2.97 -14.43 -8.52
C GLY A 223 -1.75 -13.51 -8.64
N SER A 224 -1.44 -12.82 -7.58
CA SER A 224 -0.34 -11.84 -7.46
C SER A 224 0.31 -11.92 -6.08
N ALA A 225 1.31 -11.10 -5.83
CA ALA A 225 1.90 -10.97 -4.48
C ALA A 225 0.83 -10.57 -3.46
N PHE A 226 0.82 -11.21 -2.30
CA PHE A 226 -0.10 -10.89 -1.20
C PHE A 226 0.57 -10.87 0.18
N TYR A 227 1.64 -11.61 0.42
CA TYR A 227 2.35 -11.58 1.71
C TYR A 227 3.01 -10.22 2.00
N ALA A 228 3.82 -9.74 1.09
CA ALA A 228 4.58 -8.50 1.27
C ALA A 228 3.69 -7.25 1.28
N PRO A 229 2.69 -7.07 0.38
CA PRO A 229 1.79 -5.92 0.45
C PRO A 229 0.94 -5.92 1.73
N SER A 230 0.53 -7.09 2.22
CA SER A 230 -0.20 -7.23 3.47
C SER A 230 0.64 -6.85 4.70
N ALA A 231 1.90 -7.29 4.75
CA ALA A 231 2.83 -6.90 5.80
C ALA A 231 3.11 -5.39 5.81
N ALA A 232 3.18 -4.78 4.61
CA ALA A 232 3.32 -3.33 4.48
C ALA A 232 2.10 -2.57 5.02
N CYS A 233 0.87 -3.03 4.73
CA CYS A 233 -0.35 -2.47 5.33
C CYS A 233 -0.33 -2.56 6.86
N ALA A 234 0.07 -3.71 7.42
CA ALA A 234 0.17 -3.87 8.86
C ALA A 234 1.22 -2.93 9.48
N GLN A 235 2.36 -2.68 8.81
CA GLN A 235 3.35 -1.72 9.26
C GLN A 235 2.80 -0.28 9.25
N MET A 236 2.05 0.10 8.21
CA MET A 236 1.42 1.42 8.13
C MET A 236 0.37 1.61 9.22
N ALA A 237 -0.50 0.63 9.41
CA ALA A 237 -1.52 0.66 10.47
C ALA A 237 -0.87 0.77 11.85
N GLU A 238 0.15 -0.01 12.13
CA GLU A 238 0.90 0.06 13.39
C GLU A 238 1.56 1.44 13.59
N ALA A 239 2.09 2.06 12.53
CA ALA A 239 2.68 3.38 12.62
C ALA A 239 1.67 4.47 12.99
N ILE A 240 0.44 4.36 12.49
CA ILE A 240 -0.67 5.27 12.82
C ILE A 240 -1.15 5.01 14.25
N LEU A 241 -1.51 3.79 14.59
CA LEU A 241 -2.11 3.44 15.89
C LEU A 241 -1.16 3.67 17.07
N LYS A 242 0.14 3.43 16.88
CA LYS A 242 1.17 3.59 17.92
C LYS A 242 1.96 4.90 17.83
N ASP A 243 1.51 5.84 17.02
CA ASP A 243 2.17 7.15 16.83
C ASP A 243 3.69 7.06 16.59
N LYS A 244 4.11 6.14 15.72
CA LYS A 244 5.55 5.82 15.56
C LYS A 244 6.39 6.91 14.89
N LYS A 245 5.77 7.91 14.26
CA LYS A 245 6.47 8.92 13.44
C LYS A 245 7.41 8.28 12.41
N LEU A 246 6.94 7.16 11.83
CA LEU A 246 7.72 6.34 10.92
C LEU A 246 7.82 7.01 9.55
N ILE A 247 9.04 7.22 9.05
CA ILE A 247 9.27 7.74 7.70
C ILE A 247 9.39 6.57 6.73
N VAL A 248 8.45 6.49 5.78
CA VAL A 248 8.37 5.43 4.78
C VAL A 248 7.89 5.97 3.44
N PRO A 249 8.28 5.37 2.32
CA PRO A 249 7.69 5.68 1.02
C PRO A 249 6.25 5.16 0.94
N ALA A 250 5.30 6.06 0.65
CA ALA A 250 3.90 5.73 0.43
C ALA A 250 3.28 6.75 -0.52
N ALA A 251 2.14 6.40 -1.14
CA ALA A 251 1.44 7.35 -2.01
C ALA A 251 0.67 8.37 -1.16
N ALA A 252 0.98 9.64 -1.35
CA ALA A 252 0.38 10.78 -0.68
C ALA A 252 -0.18 11.79 -1.68
N TYR A 253 -1.20 12.57 -1.26
CA TYR A 253 -1.74 13.63 -2.09
C TYR A 253 -0.83 14.85 -2.09
N MET A 254 -0.38 15.22 -3.30
CA MET A 254 0.58 16.29 -3.53
C MET A 254 -0.11 17.65 -3.64
N GLN A 255 0.44 18.64 -2.92
CA GLN A 255 -0.01 20.03 -2.91
C GLN A 255 1.16 21.01 -3.02
N GLY A 256 2.12 20.72 -3.89
CA GLY A 256 3.30 21.55 -4.17
C GLY A 256 4.62 20.85 -3.90
N GLU A 257 4.62 19.81 -3.06
CA GLU A 257 5.83 19.03 -2.76
C GLU A 257 6.39 18.42 -4.06
N TYR A 258 7.70 18.41 -4.22
CA TYR A 258 8.39 18.01 -5.45
C TYR A 258 7.89 18.71 -6.73
N GLY A 259 7.17 19.85 -6.60
CA GLY A 259 6.53 20.55 -7.72
C GLY A 259 5.26 19.89 -8.26
N LEU A 260 4.74 18.84 -7.59
CA LEU A 260 3.55 18.09 -8.00
C LEU A 260 2.29 18.62 -7.31
N ASN A 261 1.16 18.60 -8.02
CA ASN A 261 -0.13 19.04 -7.50
C ASN A 261 -1.27 18.16 -8.01
N ASP A 262 -2.35 18.05 -7.22
CA ASP A 262 -3.61 17.37 -7.52
C ASP A 262 -3.41 15.93 -8.01
N MET A 263 -2.55 15.18 -7.33
CA MET A 263 -2.33 13.76 -7.60
C MET A 263 -1.85 13.03 -6.35
N PHE A 264 -2.11 11.74 -6.26
CA PHE A 264 -1.40 10.84 -5.34
C PHE A 264 -0.13 10.35 -6.00
N PHE A 265 0.97 10.34 -5.24
CA PHE A 265 2.26 9.91 -5.74
C PHE A 265 3.15 9.35 -4.63
N GLY A 266 3.95 8.35 -4.95
CA GLY A 266 4.84 7.69 -4.00
C GLY A 266 6.02 8.56 -3.59
N VAL A 267 5.99 9.04 -2.36
CA VAL A 267 7.01 9.92 -1.75
C VAL A 267 7.27 9.50 -0.29
N PRO A 268 8.39 9.90 0.32
CA PRO A 268 8.60 9.65 1.73
C PRO A 268 7.60 10.43 2.57
N VAL A 269 6.86 9.73 3.41
CA VAL A 269 5.88 10.32 4.34
C VAL A 269 6.21 9.94 5.77
N MET A 270 5.94 10.80 6.71
CA MET A 270 5.96 10.50 8.14
C MET A 270 4.56 10.09 8.58
N LEU A 271 4.40 8.83 8.99
CA LEU A 271 3.17 8.26 9.52
C LEU A 271 3.17 8.30 11.05
N GLY A 272 2.14 8.87 11.62
CA GLY A 272 1.90 8.94 13.06
C GLY A 272 0.41 8.99 13.37
N ALA A 273 0.04 9.33 14.61
CA ALA A 273 -1.34 9.31 15.09
C ALA A 273 -2.32 10.18 14.27
N ASN A 274 -1.80 11.17 13.52
CA ASN A 274 -2.59 12.00 12.64
C ASN A 274 -2.56 11.54 11.16
N GLY A 275 -2.21 10.29 10.89
CA GLY A 275 -2.04 9.76 9.54
C GLY A 275 -0.74 10.25 8.90
N ILE A 276 -0.81 10.83 7.69
CA ILE A 276 0.35 11.48 7.07
C ILE A 276 0.58 12.83 7.74
N GLU A 277 1.60 12.94 8.57
CA GLU A 277 1.91 14.18 9.29
C GLU A 277 2.85 15.10 8.51
N LYS A 278 3.67 14.52 7.65
CA LYS A 278 4.63 15.27 6.85
C LYS A 278 5.02 14.49 5.59
N ILE A 279 5.16 15.18 4.48
CA ILE A 279 5.90 14.70 3.31
C ILE A 279 7.35 15.16 3.46
N VAL A 280 8.30 14.23 3.33
CA VAL A 280 9.73 14.50 3.45
C VAL A 280 10.34 14.55 2.06
N GLU A 281 10.90 15.69 1.69
CA GLU A 281 11.51 15.86 0.37
C GLU A 281 12.99 15.45 0.39
N TYR A 282 13.36 14.48 -0.44
CA TYR A 282 14.75 14.13 -0.70
C TYR A 282 15.29 14.99 -1.85
N SER A 283 16.55 15.39 -1.74
CA SER A 283 17.23 16.03 -2.87
C SER A 283 17.47 15.01 -3.98
N LEU A 284 16.88 15.24 -5.15
CA LEU A 284 17.06 14.40 -6.33
C LEU A 284 18.17 15.00 -7.22
N ASP A 285 19.08 14.16 -7.73
CA ASP A 285 19.99 14.56 -8.79
C ASP A 285 19.27 14.64 -10.15
N ALA A 286 19.98 15.01 -11.21
CA ALA A 286 19.37 15.22 -12.52
C ALA A 286 18.75 13.94 -13.10
N GLU A 287 19.37 12.79 -12.89
CA GLU A 287 18.88 11.49 -13.38
C GLU A 287 17.66 11.04 -12.57
N GLU A 288 17.75 11.09 -11.24
CA GLU A 288 16.64 10.78 -10.33
C GLU A 288 15.43 11.69 -10.61
N LYS A 289 15.69 13.00 -10.85
CA LYS A 289 14.62 13.95 -11.17
C LYS A 289 13.94 13.63 -12.50
N ALA A 290 14.70 13.32 -13.54
CA ALA A 290 14.13 12.94 -14.84
C ALA A 290 13.28 11.65 -14.74
N ALA A 291 13.76 10.64 -14.00
CA ALA A 291 13.00 9.43 -13.74
C ALA A 291 11.72 9.71 -12.92
N PHE A 292 11.80 10.59 -11.93
CA PHE A 292 10.68 10.99 -11.09
C PHE A 292 9.61 11.75 -11.91
N GLU A 293 10.00 12.68 -12.76
CA GLU A 293 9.10 13.42 -13.66
C GLU A 293 8.41 12.48 -14.66
N LYS A 294 9.14 11.50 -15.22
CA LYS A 294 8.57 10.47 -16.09
C LYS A 294 7.52 9.63 -15.36
N SER A 295 7.83 9.20 -14.14
CA SER A 295 6.91 8.44 -13.29
C SER A 295 5.65 9.25 -12.97
N ALA A 296 5.81 10.54 -12.63
CA ALA A 296 4.69 11.43 -12.34
C ALA A 296 3.77 11.64 -13.56
N ALA A 297 4.35 11.75 -14.76
CA ALA A 297 3.58 11.85 -15.99
C ALA A 297 2.71 10.61 -16.24
N ALA A 298 3.24 9.40 -16.01
CA ALA A 298 2.50 8.15 -16.16
C ALA A 298 1.33 8.03 -15.17
N VAL A 299 1.54 8.44 -13.91
CA VAL A 299 0.47 8.47 -12.90
C VAL A 299 -0.60 9.50 -13.27
N LYS A 300 -0.19 10.69 -13.71
CA LYS A 300 -1.11 11.74 -14.15
C LYS A 300 -2.00 11.28 -15.31
N GLU A 301 -1.45 10.58 -16.28
CA GLU A 301 -2.22 10.00 -17.39
C GLU A 301 -3.32 9.08 -16.86
N THR A 302 -3.03 8.22 -15.90
CA THR A 302 -4.02 7.32 -15.30
C THR A 302 -5.08 8.08 -14.48
N HIS A 303 -4.70 9.16 -13.80
CA HIS A 303 -5.66 10.03 -13.08
C HIS A 303 -6.60 10.73 -14.06
N GLU A 304 -6.10 11.25 -15.17
CA GLU A 304 -6.94 11.89 -16.20
C GLU A 304 -7.89 10.86 -16.86
N ALA A 305 -7.42 9.64 -17.11
CA ALA A 305 -8.29 8.56 -17.58
C ALA A 305 -9.43 8.29 -16.59
N LEU A 306 -9.13 8.24 -15.27
CA LEU A 306 -10.17 8.08 -14.25
C LEU A 306 -11.20 9.22 -14.27
N LYS A 307 -10.77 10.48 -14.37
CA LYS A 307 -11.69 11.65 -14.41
C LYS A 307 -12.65 11.59 -15.60
N ASN A 308 -12.24 10.98 -16.72
CA ASN A 308 -13.09 10.78 -17.89
C ASN A 308 -14.08 9.63 -17.72
N LEU A 309 -13.77 8.64 -16.89
CA LEU A 309 -14.58 7.43 -16.69
C LEU A 309 -15.59 7.57 -15.54
N VAL A 310 -15.26 8.33 -14.52
CA VAL A 310 -16.02 8.42 -13.28
C VAL A 310 -16.22 9.89 -12.87
N LYS A 311 -17.44 10.26 -12.49
CA LYS A 311 -17.68 11.56 -11.83
C LYS A 311 -17.04 11.55 -10.44
N ILE A 312 -16.01 12.38 -10.26
CA ILE A 312 -15.28 12.51 -9.02
C ILE A 312 -15.63 13.85 -8.37
#